data_48e4422df59a512f6fe6cee9ab206c7b
#
_entry.id   48e4422df59a512f6fe6cee9ab206c7b
#
_cell.length_a   1.000
_cell.length_b   1.000
_cell.length_c   1.000
_cell.angle_alpha   90.00
_cell.angle_beta   90.00
_cell.angle_gamma   90.00
#
_symmetry.space_group_name_H-M   'P 1'
#
loop_
_entity.id
_entity.type
_entity.pdbx_description
1 polymer ?
#
loop_
_entity_poly.entity_id
_entity_poly.type
_entity_poly.pdbx_seq_one_letter_code
_entity_poly.pdbx_strand_id
1 'polypeptide(L)'
;MLVYIQMIDSPAEKDKFECLYLMYRDLMFYIANQILQNEQDAEDVVHAAFVSVAENIEKFSSSTCPKTKGYIVTITENKAIDLYRKKKRHPKVTLLEETAGLEVSYEGSHAIARCFSILPARDRAILMLRYRYGYTAREIAKMLNISEANANKRIQRAKEKLENICNEEGLL
;
A
#
# COMPACT_ATOMS: atom_id res chain seq x y z
N MET A 1 11.10 2.48 16.23
CA MET A 1 11.86 3.65 15.74
C MET A 1 13.34 3.57 16.11
N LEU A 2 13.70 3.40 17.38
CA LEU A 2 15.11 3.37 17.85
C LEU A 2 16.02 2.38 17.08
N VAL A 3 15.51 1.22 16.71
CA VAL A 3 16.28 0.19 15.98
C VAL A 3 16.77 0.70 14.62
N TYR A 4 15.96 1.47 13.89
CA TYR A 4 16.34 2.00 12.57
C TYR A 4 17.39 3.12 12.68
N ILE A 5 17.27 3.97 13.72
CA ILE A 5 18.19 5.09 13.96
C ILE A 5 19.61 4.61 14.23
N GLN A 6 19.77 3.40 14.79
CA GLN A 6 21.08 2.79 15.00
C GLN A 6 21.77 2.34 13.71
N MET A 7 21.02 2.19 12.61
CA MET A 7 21.55 1.83 11.29
C MET A 7 22.03 3.04 10.49
N ILE A 8 21.82 4.25 11.01
CA ILE A 8 22.14 5.51 10.33
C ILE A 8 23.22 6.24 11.11
N ASP A 9 24.31 6.58 10.45
CA ASP A 9 25.47 7.20 11.11
C ASP A 9 25.31 8.72 11.26
N SER A 10 24.83 9.40 10.21
CA SER A 10 24.74 10.86 10.16
C SER A 10 23.56 11.40 10.99
N PRO A 11 23.78 12.39 11.89
CA PRO A 11 22.70 13.04 12.63
C PRO A 11 21.63 13.67 11.71
N ALA A 12 22.02 14.32 10.63
CA ALA A 12 21.10 14.93 9.67
C ALA A 12 20.22 13.88 8.95
N GLU A 13 20.76 12.68 8.73
CA GLU A 13 19.99 11.58 8.15
C GLU A 13 19.06 10.91 9.16
N LYS A 14 19.43 10.92 10.45
CA LYS A 14 18.55 10.48 11.54
C LYS A 14 17.31 11.36 11.63
N ASP A 15 17.48 12.69 11.61
CA ASP A 15 16.37 13.65 11.62
C ASP A 15 15.48 13.49 10.38
N LYS A 16 16.10 13.28 9.21
CA LYS A 16 15.39 12.99 7.95
C LYS A 16 14.58 11.70 8.06
N PHE A 17 15.17 10.64 8.61
CA PHE A 17 14.49 9.36 8.79
C PHE A 17 13.31 9.48 9.76
N GLU A 18 13.48 10.20 10.86
CA GLU A 18 12.40 10.43 11.83
C GLU A 18 11.21 11.16 11.18
N CYS A 19 11.46 12.20 10.39
CA CYS A 19 10.42 12.87 9.61
C CYS A 19 9.71 11.90 8.64
N LEU A 20 10.45 11.04 7.94
CA LEU A 20 9.88 10.03 7.05
C LEU A 20 9.03 9.01 7.81
N TYR A 21 9.51 8.55 8.95
CA TYR A 21 8.81 7.59 9.79
C TYR A 21 7.45 8.15 10.26
N LEU A 22 7.46 9.35 10.86
CA LEU A 22 6.25 9.99 11.38
C LEU A 22 5.24 10.30 10.27
N MET A 23 5.73 10.69 9.09
CA MET A 23 4.87 11.08 7.97
C MET A 23 4.26 9.90 7.23
N TYR A 24 4.98 8.78 7.12
CA TYR A 24 4.58 7.71 6.21
C TYR A 24 4.21 6.38 6.87
N ARG A 25 4.45 6.20 8.18
CA ARG A 25 4.14 4.95 8.89
C ARG A 25 2.70 4.50 8.67
N ASP A 26 1.76 5.38 8.90
CA ASP A 26 0.33 5.06 8.81
C ASP A 26 -0.11 4.79 7.36
N LEU A 27 0.44 5.54 6.40
CA LEU A 27 0.22 5.29 4.98
C LEU A 27 0.76 3.92 4.56
N MET A 28 1.97 3.56 5.00
CA MET A 28 2.60 2.28 4.68
C MET A 28 1.81 1.13 5.29
N PHE A 29 1.39 1.25 6.56
CA PHE A 29 0.53 0.28 7.22
C PHE A 29 -0.78 0.08 6.46
N TYR A 30 -1.45 1.17 6.11
CA TYR A 30 -2.68 1.13 5.35
C TYR A 30 -2.52 0.38 4.02
N ILE A 31 -1.47 0.70 3.24
CA ILE A 31 -1.18 0.04 1.96
C ILE A 31 -0.91 -1.45 2.15
N ALA A 32 -0.06 -1.80 3.11
CA ALA A 32 0.29 -3.18 3.40
C ALA A 32 -0.94 -3.99 3.84
N ASN A 33 -1.76 -3.42 4.74
CA ASN A 33 -2.98 -4.08 5.23
C ASN A 33 -4.04 -4.26 4.14
N GLN A 34 -4.16 -3.32 3.20
CA GLN A 34 -5.04 -3.47 2.03
C GLN A 34 -4.65 -4.65 1.13
N ILE A 35 -3.37 -5.00 1.07
CA ILE A 35 -2.87 -6.11 0.25
C ILE A 35 -2.94 -7.44 1.00
N LEU A 36 -2.60 -7.43 2.29
CA LEU A 36 -2.40 -8.63 3.10
C LEU A 36 -3.66 -9.04 3.87
N GLN A 37 -4.53 -8.08 4.20
CA GLN A 37 -5.71 -8.26 5.04
C GLN A 37 -5.39 -8.94 6.38
N ASN A 38 -4.22 -8.62 6.93
CA ASN A 38 -3.73 -9.11 8.21
C ASN A 38 -2.81 -8.05 8.81
N GLU A 39 -3.18 -7.53 9.99
CA GLU A 39 -2.49 -6.42 10.64
C GLU A 39 -1.06 -6.77 11.03
N GLN A 40 -0.83 -7.97 11.55
CA GLN A 40 0.49 -8.42 11.95
C GLN A 40 1.45 -8.50 10.75
N ASP A 41 0.98 -9.06 9.63
CA ASP A 41 1.74 -9.10 8.39
C ASP A 41 1.98 -7.70 7.82
N ALA A 42 1.00 -6.80 7.97
CA ALA A 42 1.15 -5.42 7.54
C ALA A 42 2.21 -4.69 8.37
N GLU A 43 2.24 -4.89 9.69
CA GLU A 43 3.29 -4.34 10.55
C GLU A 43 4.67 -4.89 10.20
N ASP A 44 4.80 -6.19 9.94
CA ASP A 44 6.05 -6.82 9.50
C ASP A 44 6.55 -6.21 8.19
N VAL A 45 5.64 -5.97 7.24
CA VAL A 45 5.96 -5.31 5.96
C VAL A 45 6.40 -3.87 6.17
N VAL A 46 5.71 -3.11 7.02
CA VAL A 46 6.10 -1.73 7.37
C VAL A 46 7.48 -1.71 8.00
N HIS A 47 7.75 -2.62 8.94
CA HIS A 47 9.06 -2.77 9.55
C HIS A 47 10.14 -3.04 8.49
N ALA A 48 9.95 -4.06 7.66
CA ALA A 48 10.90 -4.41 6.60
C ALA A 48 11.09 -3.29 5.56
N ALA A 49 10.05 -2.50 5.30
CA ALA A 49 10.13 -1.37 4.40
C ALA A 49 10.94 -0.21 5.00
N PHE A 50 10.77 0.09 6.29
CA PHE A 50 11.59 1.10 6.97
C PHE A 50 13.05 0.69 7.12
N VAL A 51 13.36 -0.59 7.28
CA VAL A 51 14.75 -1.08 7.19
C VAL A 51 15.34 -0.70 5.83
N SER A 52 14.63 -0.97 4.73
CA SER A 52 15.10 -0.60 3.39
C SER A 52 15.20 0.92 3.17
N VAL A 53 14.37 1.71 3.83
CA VAL A 53 14.46 3.18 3.83
C VAL A 53 15.72 3.63 4.58
N ALA A 54 16.00 3.06 5.75
CA ALA A 54 17.18 3.39 6.54
C ALA A 54 18.49 3.04 5.80
N GLU A 55 18.55 1.86 5.19
CA GLU A 55 19.69 1.41 4.37
C GLU A 55 19.98 2.29 3.15
N ASN A 56 19.00 3.05 2.69
CA ASN A 56 19.09 3.87 1.48
C ASN A 56 18.72 5.34 1.75
N ILE A 57 18.92 5.81 2.98
CA ILE A 57 18.47 7.13 3.43
C ILE A 57 19.07 8.28 2.61
N GLU A 58 20.27 8.12 2.08
CA GLU A 58 20.95 9.09 1.23
C GLU A 58 20.22 9.35 -0.10
N LYS A 59 19.42 8.39 -0.59
CA LYS A 59 18.65 8.52 -1.85
C LYS A 59 17.41 9.40 -1.71
N PHE A 60 17.02 9.70 -0.47
CA PHE A 60 15.85 10.54 -0.19
C PHE A 60 16.27 12.00 -0.08
N SER A 61 15.77 12.85 -0.97
CA SER A 61 16.09 14.27 -1.00
C SER A 61 15.36 15.08 0.07
N SER A 62 14.06 14.81 0.29
CA SER A 62 13.20 15.48 1.28
C SER A 62 12.01 14.61 1.62
N SER A 63 11.52 14.70 2.87
CA SER A 63 10.33 13.96 3.32
C SER A 63 9.06 14.36 2.58
N THR A 64 8.95 15.62 2.15
CA THR A 64 7.77 16.15 1.42
C THR A 64 7.84 15.97 -0.09
N CYS A 65 8.97 15.49 -0.62
CA CYS A 65 9.16 15.35 -2.06
C CYS A 65 8.22 14.26 -2.64
N PRO A 66 7.48 14.54 -3.73
CA PRO A 66 6.62 13.54 -4.39
C PRO A 66 7.36 12.26 -4.79
N LYS A 67 8.65 12.36 -5.15
CA LYS A 67 9.50 11.20 -5.46
C LYS A 67 9.73 10.32 -4.23
N THR A 68 9.94 10.93 -3.06
CA THR A 68 10.09 10.24 -1.77
C THR A 68 8.83 9.46 -1.43
N LYS A 69 7.66 10.10 -1.52
CA LYS A 69 6.36 9.44 -1.32
C LYS A 69 6.19 8.26 -2.27
N GLY A 70 6.44 8.46 -3.57
CA GLY A 70 6.35 7.40 -4.58
C GLY A 70 7.26 6.20 -4.28
N TYR A 71 8.49 6.46 -3.83
CA TYR A 71 9.45 5.42 -3.48
C TYR A 71 9.00 4.60 -2.26
N ILE A 72 8.52 5.28 -1.21
CA ILE A 72 8.00 4.63 0.01
C ILE A 72 6.78 3.75 -0.30
N VAL A 73 5.83 4.26 -1.08
CA VAL A 73 4.67 3.48 -1.54
C VAL A 73 5.13 2.24 -2.30
N THR A 74 6.05 2.40 -3.26
CA THR A 74 6.57 1.30 -4.07
C THR A 74 7.26 0.21 -3.23
N ILE A 75 8.11 0.60 -2.28
CA ILE A 75 8.79 -0.37 -1.38
C ILE A 75 7.75 -1.15 -0.58
N THR A 76 6.78 -0.46 -0.01
CA THR A 76 5.73 -1.08 0.82
C THR A 76 4.91 -2.08 0.02
N GLU A 77 4.44 -1.68 -1.17
CA GLU A 77 3.67 -2.56 -2.04
C GLU A 77 4.46 -3.78 -2.48
N ASN A 78 5.69 -3.60 -2.92
CA ASN A 78 6.52 -4.73 -3.37
C ASN A 78 6.70 -5.75 -2.23
N LYS A 79 7.04 -5.29 -1.02
CA LYS A 79 7.19 -6.18 0.13
C LYS A 79 5.88 -6.87 0.52
N ALA A 80 4.76 -6.16 0.48
CA ALA A 80 3.44 -6.74 0.77
C ALA A 80 3.04 -7.80 -0.28
N ILE A 81 3.26 -7.52 -1.57
CA ILE A 81 2.99 -8.46 -2.65
C ILE A 81 3.90 -9.70 -2.55
N ASP A 82 5.17 -9.51 -2.22
CA ASP A 82 6.10 -10.61 -2.07
C ASP A 82 5.74 -11.52 -0.88
N LEU A 83 5.36 -10.93 0.25
CA LEU A 83 4.85 -11.68 1.41
C LEU A 83 3.56 -12.43 1.07
N TYR A 84 2.61 -11.77 0.40
CA TYR A 84 1.36 -12.39 -0.08
C TYR A 84 1.64 -13.60 -0.98
N ARG A 85 2.55 -13.42 -1.96
CA ARG A 85 2.96 -14.52 -2.86
C ARG A 85 3.63 -15.66 -2.12
N LYS A 86 4.50 -15.36 -1.15
CA LYS A 86 5.17 -16.36 -0.30
C LYS A 86 4.15 -17.17 0.49
N LYS A 87 3.19 -16.52 1.14
CA LYS A 87 2.13 -17.19 1.90
C LYS A 87 1.22 -18.06 1.01
N LYS A 88 0.92 -17.58 -0.19
CA LYS A 88 0.11 -18.35 -1.15
C LYS A 88 0.83 -19.59 -1.70
N ARG A 89 2.16 -19.56 -1.80
CA ARG A 89 2.96 -20.73 -2.24
C ARG A 89 3.15 -21.77 -1.14
N HIS A 90 3.15 -21.34 0.12
CA HIS A 90 3.27 -22.16 1.29
C HIS A 90 2.09 -21.90 2.23
N PRO A 91 0.91 -22.45 1.94
CA PRO A 91 -0.20 -22.36 2.86
C PRO A 91 0.20 -23.12 4.12
N LYS A 92 0.58 -22.40 5.18
CA LYS A 92 0.52 -22.97 6.50
C LYS A 92 -0.92 -23.33 6.75
N VAL A 93 -1.19 -24.60 7.00
CA VAL A 93 -2.48 -25.07 7.49
C VAL A 93 -2.70 -24.39 8.85
N THR A 94 -3.28 -23.21 8.80
CA THR A 94 -3.83 -22.55 9.97
C THR A 94 -5.32 -22.65 9.80
N LEU A 95 -5.95 -23.33 10.76
CA LEU A 95 -7.39 -23.42 10.89
C LEU A 95 -8.03 -22.06 10.61
N LEU A 96 -9.02 -22.08 9.73
CA LEU A 96 -9.92 -20.98 9.41
C LEU A 96 -10.47 -20.38 10.71
N GLU A 97 -9.93 -19.24 11.12
CA GLU A 97 -10.74 -18.24 11.79
C GLU A 97 -11.22 -17.31 10.68
N GLU A 98 -12.51 -17.39 10.41
CA GLU A 98 -13.27 -16.42 9.64
C GLU A 98 -13.07 -15.05 10.29
N THR A 99 -12.10 -14.30 9.81
CA THR A 99 -12.01 -12.89 10.14
C THR A 99 -13.05 -12.17 9.29
N ALA A 100 -14.21 -11.97 9.91
CA ALA A 100 -15.20 -11.00 9.46
C ALA A 100 -14.48 -9.71 9.08
N GLY A 101 -14.78 -9.20 7.88
CA GLY A 101 -14.13 -8.01 7.35
C GLY A 101 -14.16 -6.87 8.35
N LEU A 102 -12.98 -6.29 8.60
CA LEU A 102 -12.87 -5.05 9.34
C LEU A 102 -13.70 -3.97 8.64
N GLU A 103 -14.78 -3.56 9.30
CA GLU A 103 -15.54 -2.37 8.95
C GLU A 103 -14.60 -1.16 9.09
N VAL A 104 -14.04 -0.73 7.98
CA VAL A 104 -13.37 0.56 7.93
C VAL A 104 -14.48 1.61 7.93
N SER A 105 -14.73 2.20 9.10
CA SER A 105 -15.67 3.30 9.26
C SER A 105 -15.16 4.52 8.47
N TYR A 106 -15.68 4.69 7.26
CA TYR A 106 -15.58 5.95 6.52
C TYR A 106 -16.86 6.75 6.80
N GLU A 107 -16.76 7.80 7.59
CA GLU A 107 -17.80 8.82 7.68
C GLU A 107 -17.88 9.54 6.33
N GLY A 108 -18.92 9.24 5.58
CA GLY A 108 -19.22 9.84 4.29
C GLY A 108 -19.45 8.81 3.18
N SER A 109 -20.72 8.45 2.95
CA SER A 109 -21.19 7.53 1.89
C SER A 109 -20.83 6.06 2.12
N HIS A 110 -21.52 5.44 3.09
CA HIS A 110 -21.39 4.02 3.44
C HIS A 110 -21.52 3.04 2.25
N ALA A 111 -22.21 3.44 1.21
CA ALA A 111 -22.53 2.57 0.07
C ALA A 111 -21.32 2.36 -0.86
N ILE A 112 -20.64 3.44 -1.28
CA ILE A 112 -19.44 3.34 -2.13
C ILE A 112 -18.28 2.68 -1.36
N ALA A 113 -18.15 2.96 -0.06
CA ALA A 113 -17.13 2.33 0.78
C ALA A 113 -17.33 0.81 0.86
N ARG A 114 -18.58 0.32 0.93
CA ARG A 114 -18.90 -1.11 0.85
C ARG A 114 -18.46 -1.71 -0.48
N CYS A 115 -18.86 -1.10 -1.62
CA CYS A 115 -18.44 -1.56 -2.94
C CYS A 115 -16.91 -1.62 -3.07
N PHE A 116 -16.24 -0.60 -2.52
CA PHE A 116 -14.79 -0.54 -2.53
C PHE A 116 -14.16 -1.65 -1.67
N SER A 117 -14.77 -2.05 -0.55
CA SER A 117 -14.30 -3.15 0.30
C SER A 117 -14.42 -4.53 -0.35
N ILE A 118 -15.41 -4.73 -1.23
CA ILE A 118 -15.64 -5.97 -1.98
C ILE A 118 -14.61 -6.16 -3.09
N LEU A 119 -14.02 -5.09 -3.61
CA LEU A 119 -13.00 -5.16 -4.65
C LEU A 119 -11.81 -6.00 -4.21
N PRO A 120 -11.23 -6.82 -5.14
CA PRO A 120 -9.96 -7.48 -4.87
C PRO A 120 -8.88 -6.48 -4.45
N ALA A 121 -8.06 -6.85 -3.47
CA ALA A 121 -7.04 -5.95 -2.88
C ALA A 121 -6.15 -5.26 -3.92
N ARG A 122 -5.77 -5.97 -4.99
CA ARG A 122 -4.98 -5.40 -6.11
C ARG A 122 -5.71 -4.31 -6.88
N ASP A 123 -6.99 -4.51 -7.16
CA ASP A 123 -7.81 -3.58 -7.92
C ASP A 123 -8.12 -2.36 -7.05
N ARG A 124 -8.35 -2.56 -5.76
CA ARG A 124 -8.51 -1.52 -4.76
C ARG A 124 -7.25 -0.64 -4.62
N ALA A 125 -6.08 -1.27 -4.50
CA ALA A 125 -4.80 -0.56 -4.38
C ALA A 125 -4.53 0.33 -5.60
N ILE A 126 -4.74 -0.16 -6.82
CA ILE A 126 -4.47 0.64 -8.02
C ILE A 126 -5.43 1.82 -8.17
N LEU A 127 -6.70 1.68 -7.79
CA LEU A 127 -7.66 2.78 -7.76
C LEU A 127 -7.30 3.82 -6.70
N MET A 128 -6.84 3.38 -5.51
CA MET A 128 -6.34 4.28 -4.47
C MET A 128 -5.15 5.10 -4.95
N LEU A 129 -4.16 4.46 -5.59
CA LEU A 129 -3.02 5.16 -6.18
C LEU A 129 -3.47 6.21 -7.18
N ARG A 130 -4.41 5.88 -8.06
CA ARG A 130 -4.87 6.78 -9.12
C ARG A 130 -5.71 7.92 -8.57
N TYR A 131 -6.75 7.63 -7.78
CA TYR A 131 -7.80 8.59 -7.44
C TYR A 131 -7.63 9.22 -6.06
N ARG A 132 -7.09 8.50 -5.09
CA ARG A 132 -6.85 9.04 -3.74
C ARG A 132 -5.52 9.78 -3.64
N TYR A 133 -4.47 9.19 -4.21
CA TYR A 133 -3.11 9.74 -4.15
C TYR A 133 -2.71 10.55 -5.39
N GLY A 134 -3.53 10.55 -6.45
CA GLY A 134 -3.34 11.38 -7.64
C GLY A 134 -2.20 10.96 -8.56
N TYR A 135 -1.69 9.73 -8.44
CA TYR A 135 -0.62 9.24 -9.32
C TYR A 135 -1.10 9.08 -10.76
N THR A 136 -0.25 9.46 -11.71
CA THR A 136 -0.46 9.19 -13.13
C THR A 136 -0.28 7.70 -13.44
N ALA A 137 -0.87 7.22 -14.54
CA ALA A 137 -0.66 5.84 -14.98
C ALA A 137 0.83 5.53 -15.23
N ARG A 138 1.60 6.51 -15.69
CA ARG A 138 3.04 6.39 -15.89
C ARG A 138 3.81 6.19 -14.58
N GLU A 139 3.44 6.91 -13.52
CA GLU A 139 4.03 6.74 -12.19
C GLU A 139 3.63 5.38 -11.59
N ILE A 140 2.36 5.01 -11.68
CA ILE A 140 1.86 3.70 -11.25
C ILE A 140 2.59 2.57 -11.99
N ALA A 141 2.81 2.71 -13.30
CA ALA A 141 3.56 1.76 -14.11
C ALA A 141 4.98 1.55 -13.58
N LYS A 142 5.67 2.65 -13.27
CA LYS A 142 7.02 2.61 -12.67
C LYS A 142 6.99 1.95 -11.28
N MET A 143 6.01 2.29 -10.44
CA MET A 143 5.84 1.72 -9.10
C MET A 143 5.62 0.21 -9.13
N LEU A 144 4.81 -0.26 -10.06
CA LEU A 144 4.46 -1.68 -10.18
C LEU A 144 5.41 -2.48 -11.09
N ASN A 145 6.44 -1.84 -11.63
CA ASN A 145 7.38 -2.41 -12.61
C ASN A 145 6.65 -3.08 -13.80
N ILE A 146 5.71 -2.34 -14.40
CA ILE A 146 4.93 -2.75 -15.58
C ILE A 146 4.97 -1.65 -16.65
N SER A 147 4.51 -1.95 -17.86
CA SER A 147 4.35 -0.91 -18.89
C SER A 147 3.19 0.04 -18.54
N GLU A 148 3.27 1.28 -19.02
CA GLU A 148 2.20 2.29 -18.86
C GLU A 148 0.87 1.80 -19.45
N ALA A 149 0.93 1.13 -20.62
CA ALA A 149 -0.25 0.52 -21.23
C ALA A 149 -0.89 -0.54 -20.32
N ASN A 150 -0.08 -1.34 -19.61
CA ASN A 150 -0.58 -2.33 -18.66
C ASN A 150 -1.16 -1.65 -17.40
N ALA A 151 -0.55 -0.56 -16.91
CA ALA A 151 -1.10 0.21 -15.80
C ALA A 151 -2.47 0.79 -16.15
N ASN A 152 -2.60 1.44 -17.30
CA ASN A 152 -3.88 1.94 -17.81
C ASN A 152 -4.95 0.84 -17.91
N LYS A 153 -4.59 -0.30 -18.47
CA LYS A 153 -5.49 -1.46 -18.61
C LYS A 153 -5.95 -2.01 -17.26
N ARG A 154 -5.04 -2.04 -16.24
CA ARG A 154 -5.39 -2.46 -14.88
C ARG A 154 -6.30 -1.45 -14.19
N ILE A 155 -6.02 -0.15 -14.31
CA ILE A 155 -6.87 0.92 -13.76
C ILE A 155 -8.27 0.83 -14.35
N GLN A 156 -8.38 0.69 -15.66
CA GLN A 156 -9.66 0.59 -16.34
C GLN A 156 -10.46 -0.65 -15.89
N ARG A 157 -9.83 -1.83 -15.84
CA ARG A 157 -10.47 -3.05 -15.35
C ARG A 157 -10.92 -2.97 -13.90
N ALA A 158 -10.11 -2.32 -13.04
CA ALA A 158 -10.46 -2.13 -11.65
C ALA A 158 -11.67 -1.20 -11.52
N LYS A 159 -11.75 -0.15 -12.36
CA LYS A 159 -12.90 0.76 -12.43
C LYS A 159 -14.18 0.03 -12.87
N GLU A 160 -14.10 -0.75 -13.96
CA GLU A 160 -15.23 -1.54 -14.47
C GLU A 160 -15.76 -2.53 -13.41
N LYS A 161 -14.86 -3.18 -12.68
CA LYS A 161 -15.26 -4.07 -11.58
C LYS A 161 -15.97 -3.31 -10.45
N LEU A 162 -15.47 -2.13 -10.08
CA LEU A 162 -16.13 -1.30 -9.07
C LEU A 162 -17.52 -0.88 -9.52
N GLU A 163 -17.67 -0.45 -10.77
CA GLU A 163 -18.96 -0.08 -11.37
C GLU A 163 -19.94 -1.27 -11.34
N ASN A 164 -19.49 -2.47 -11.71
CA ASN A 164 -20.31 -3.67 -11.64
C ASN A 164 -20.78 -3.99 -10.21
N ILE A 165 -19.87 -3.93 -9.24
CA ILE A 165 -20.21 -4.13 -7.82
C ILE A 165 -21.22 -3.07 -7.35
N CYS A 166 -21.04 -1.80 -7.72
CA CYS A 166 -21.96 -0.73 -7.36
C CYS A 166 -23.34 -0.94 -8.00
N ASN A 167 -23.42 -1.43 -9.24
CA ASN A 167 -24.69 -1.78 -9.90
C ASN A 167 -25.39 -2.94 -9.21
N GLU A 168 -24.65 -4.01 -8.84
CA GLU A 168 -25.19 -5.16 -8.09
C GLU A 168 -25.72 -4.77 -6.70
N GLU A 169 -25.09 -3.78 -6.06
CA GLU A 169 -25.54 -3.22 -4.77
C GLU A 169 -26.64 -2.14 -4.94
N GLY A 170 -27.07 -1.83 -6.15
CA GLY A 170 -28.17 -0.88 -6.44
C GLY A 170 -27.81 0.59 -6.22
N LEU A 171 -26.54 0.94 -6.43
CA LEU A 171 -25.99 2.28 -6.16
C LEU A 171 -25.80 3.13 -7.43
N LEU A 172 -25.90 2.54 -8.60
CA LEU A 172 -25.84 3.19 -9.93
C LEU A 172 -27.03 2.77 -10.75
#